data_d067b677aa3c8842db478b2835c29620
#
_entry.id   d067b677aa3c8842db478b2835c29620
#
_cell.length_a   1.000
_cell.length_b   1.000
_cell.length_c   1.000
_cell.angle_alpha   90.00
_cell.angle_beta   90.00
_cell.angle_gamma   90.00
#
_symmetry.space_group_name_H-M   'P 1'
#
loop_
_entity.id
_entity.type
_entity.pdbx_description
1 polymer ?
#
loop_
_entity_poly.entity_id
_entity_poly.type
_entity_poly.pdbx_seq_one_letter_code
_entity_poly.pdbx_strand_id
1 'polypeptide(L)'
;YIVFANNGMVDTGGIREKLEPVGVKVIALDFYKYDSLRYEIDVLATMFGKEEQRNILFDEFDEIESLVEGKLVSLEDSNRPQIVMEHHASLTRDPVVLTGTSQWTDLIHRAGGKNVFEDLPGHTTHVDMEAILDKNPDILMFDGITFDIGYNRYDDTGTTCDTHMQHIESRSGFEELNAIKNDKMLVLSGEFAGPMMIHGLPTLAKYLHPELFEDIDSESYLDTYFTKYHDVERIGKFVCTT
;
A
#
# COMPACT_ATOMS: atom_id res chain seq x y z
N TYR A 1 15.74 3.62 24.92
CA TYR A 1 15.46 2.78 23.74
C TYR A 1 15.60 3.61 22.48
N ILE A 2 16.01 2.98 21.38
CA ILE A 2 15.88 3.52 20.01
C ILE A 2 15.05 2.50 19.24
N VAL A 3 14.03 2.98 18.55
CA VAL A 3 13.14 2.16 17.71
C VAL A 3 13.30 2.64 16.27
N PHE A 4 13.47 1.70 15.35
CA PHE A 4 13.53 1.97 13.92
C PHE A 4 12.31 1.37 13.25
N ALA A 5 11.71 2.11 12.34
CA ALA A 5 10.84 1.57 11.31
C ALA A 5 11.68 1.17 10.10
N ASN A 6 11.22 0.18 9.35
CA ASN A 6 11.88 -0.32 8.14
C ASN A 6 13.31 -0.84 8.38
N ASN A 7 13.40 -1.90 9.15
CA ASN A 7 14.65 -2.56 9.54
C ASN A 7 15.59 -2.87 8.33
N GLY A 8 15.03 -3.17 7.15
CA GLY A 8 15.82 -3.48 5.97
C GLY A 8 16.61 -2.29 5.38
N MET A 9 16.28 -1.06 5.75
CA MET A 9 16.92 0.17 5.26
C MET A 9 17.98 0.75 6.21
N VAL A 10 18.06 0.24 7.45
CA VAL A 10 18.96 0.79 8.48
C VAL A 10 19.96 -0.28 8.91
N ASP A 11 21.24 0.07 8.97
CA ASP A 11 22.26 -0.80 9.56
C ASP A 11 22.08 -0.91 11.09
N THR A 12 21.10 -1.72 11.48
CA THR A 12 20.77 -1.96 12.89
C THR A 12 21.90 -2.68 13.63
N GLY A 13 22.71 -3.49 12.95
CA GLY A 13 23.86 -4.18 13.51
C GLY A 13 24.94 -3.19 13.98
N GLY A 14 25.41 -2.32 13.09
CA GLY A 14 26.40 -1.30 13.43
C GLY A 14 25.93 -0.28 14.46
N ILE A 15 24.62 -0.01 14.52
CA ILE A 15 24.04 0.86 15.54
C ILE A 15 24.03 0.14 16.91
N ARG A 16 23.66 -1.13 16.98
CA ARG A 16 23.70 -1.94 18.20
C ARG A 16 25.09 -2.00 18.78
N GLU A 17 26.09 -2.30 17.95
CA GLU A 17 27.51 -2.36 18.39
C GLU A 17 27.98 -1.07 19.06
N LYS A 18 27.45 0.08 18.65
CA LYS A 18 27.83 1.39 19.22
C LYS A 18 27.03 1.77 20.46
N LEU A 19 25.75 1.44 20.50
CA LEU A 19 24.83 1.98 21.51
C LEU A 19 24.56 1.01 22.68
N GLU A 20 24.52 -0.30 22.45
CA GLU A 20 24.25 -1.26 23.52
C GLU A 20 25.34 -1.27 24.63
N PRO A 21 26.64 -1.10 24.31
CA PRO A 21 27.68 -0.99 25.34
C PRO A 21 27.52 0.20 26.30
N VAL A 22 26.81 1.27 25.86
CA VAL A 22 26.52 2.44 26.69
C VAL A 22 25.13 2.41 27.32
N GLY A 23 24.45 1.23 27.28
CA GLY A 23 23.20 1.00 27.96
C GLY A 23 21.95 1.37 27.16
N VAL A 24 22.07 1.68 25.87
CA VAL A 24 20.94 1.99 24.99
C VAL A 24 20.51 0.72 24.24
N LYS A 25 19.28 0.26 24.48
CA LYS A 25 18.72 -0.87 23.73
C LYS A 25 18.21 -0.43 22.36
N VAL A 26 18.54 -1.21 21.34
CA VAL A 26 18.17 -0.97 19.96
C VAL A 26 17.13 -2.02 19.53
N ILE A 27 15.97 -1.56 19.10
CA ILE A 27 14.86 -2.39 18.63
C ILE A 27 14.54 -1.99 17.20
N ALA A 28 14.51 -2.95 16.29
CA ALA A 28 14.15 -2.72 14.90
C ALA A 28 12.77 -3.32 14.64
N LEU A 29 11.89 -2.50 14.10
CA LEU A 29 10.51 -2.85 13.71
C LEU A 29 10.27 -2.33 12.29
N ASP A 30 9.42 -2.99 11.56
CA ASP A 30 9.20 -2.69 10.13
C ASP A 30 7.94 -1.86 9.88
N PHE A 31 6.83 -2.13 10.55
CA PHE A 31 5.51 -1.49 10.42
C PHE A 31 4.92 -1.45 9.00
N TYR A 32 5.47 -2.22 8.07
CA TYR A 32 5.01 -2.27 6.69
C TYR A 32 4.55 -3.66 6.24
N LYS A 33 4.73 -4.68 7.09
CA LYS A 33 4.25 -6.04 6.82
C LYS A 33 2.96 -6.29 7.57
N TYR A 34 1.94 -6.69 6.87
CA TYR A 34 0.62 -6.91 7.42
C TYR A 34 0.64 -7.92 8.59
N ASP A 35 1.30 -9.06 8.40
CA ASP A 35 1.35 -10.14 9.39
C ASP A 35 2.07 -9.77 10.68
N SER A 36 3.05 -8.85 10.64
CA SER A 36 3.81 -8.42 11.81
C SER A 36 3.30 -7.14 12.46
N LEU A 37 2.46 -6.36 11.75
CA LEU A 37 2.06 -5.01 12.18
C LEU A 37 1.47 -4.99 13.60
N ARG A 38 0.52 -5.88 13.88
CA ARG A 38 -0.12 -5.95 15.21
C ARG A 38 0.87 -6.32 16.31
N TYR A 39 1.76 -7.28 16.04
CA TYR A 39 2.81 -7.66 16.99
C TYR A 39 3.77 -6.49 17.26
N GLU A 40 4.17 -5.78 16.25
CA GLU A 40 5.11 -4.64 16.37
C GLU A 40 4.47 -3.46 17.11
N ILE A 41 3.19 -3.19 16.89
CA ILE A 41 2.41 -2.22 17.68
C ILE A 41 2.32 -2.67 19.13
N ASP A 42 2.06 -3.97 19.39
CA ASP A 42 1.98 -4.52 20.76
C ASP A 42 3.31 -4.36 21.51
N VAL A 43 4.44 -4.61 20.85
CA VAL A 43 5.77 -4.38 21.43
C VAL A 43 5.93 -2.93 21.85
N LEU A 44 5.57 -1.96 20.99
CA LEU A 44 5.66 -0.55 21.37
C LEU A 44 4.69 -0.16 22.49
N ALA A 45 3.45 -0.63 22.43
CA ALA A 45 2.45 -0.36 23.45
C ALA A 45 2.92 -0.85 24.82
N THR A 46 3.46 -2.06 24.89
CA THR A 46 4.02 -2.64 26.11
C THR A 46 5.22 -1.84 26.62
N MET A 47 6.13 -1.42 25.72
CA MET A 47 7.32 -0.63 26.10
C MET A 47 6.98 0.73 26.69
N PHE A 48 5.88 1.36 26.22
CA PHE A 48 5.51 2.71 26.60
C PHE A 48 4.28 2.78 27.52
N GLY A 49 3.75 1.65 27.99
CA GLY A 49 2.56 1.57 28.84
C GLY A 49 1.32 2.13 28.13
N LYS A 50 1.11 1.73 26.87
CA LYS A 50 0.04 2.21 25.96
C LYS A 50 -0.90 1.08 25.53
N GLU A 51 -1.08 0.08 26.37
CA GLU A 51 -1.89 -1.10 26.04
C GLU A 51 -3.36 -0.76 25.79
N GLU A 52 -3.89 0.26 26.51
CA GLU A 52 -5.26 0.73 26.30
C GLU A 52 -5.43 1.34 24.90
N GLN A 53 -4.49 2.20 24.48
CA GLN A 53 -4.50 2.82 23.14
C GLN A 53 -4.35 1.76 22.04
N ARG A 54 -3.48 0.76 22.27
CA ARG A 54 -3.35 -0.39 21.37
C ARG A 54 -4.67 -1.14 21.22
N ASN A 55 -5.38 -1.42 22.32
CA ASN A 55 -6.66 -2.14 22.25
C ASN A 55 -7.69 -1.37 21.42
N ILE A 56 -7.80 -0.05 21.63
CA ILE A 56 -8.69 0.82 20.83
C ILE A 56 -8.34 0.75 19.34
N LEU A 57 -7.04 0.77 19.01
CA LEU A 57 -6.58 0.67 17.63
C LEU A 57 -6.89 -0.70 17.02
N PHE A 58 -6.69 -1.78 17.79
CA PHE A 58 -6.94 -3.14 17.31
C PHE A 58 -8.43 -3.44 17.13
N ASP A 59 -9.28 -2.92 18.00
CA ASP A 59 -10.74 -3.03 17.84
C ASP A 59 -11.18 -2.36 16.53
N GLU A 60 -10.62 -1.19 16.20
CA GLU A 60 -10.89 -0.51 14.93
C GLU A 60 -10.33 -1.27 13.72
N PHE A 61 -9.13 -1.86 13.84
CA PHE A 61 -8.59 -2.72 12.79
C PHE A 61 -9.51 -3.91 12.52
N ASP A 62 -9.99 -4.57 13.58
CA ASP A 62 -10.91 -5.71 13.47
C ASP A 62 -12.25 -5.30 12.82
N GLU A 63 -12.76 -4.11 13.13
CA GLU A 63 -13.96 -3.56 12.50
C GLU A 63 -13.77 -3.32 11.00
N ILE A 64 -12.67 -2.70 10.60
CA ILE A 64 -12.36 -2.40 9.19
C ILE A 64 -12.15 -3.70 8.40
N GLU A 65 -11.35 -4.62 8.93
CA GLU A 65 -11.06 -5.90 8.28
C GLU A 65 -12.34 -6.74 8.13
N SER A 66 -13.13 -6.86 9.20
CA SER A 66 -14.41 -7.58 9.18
C SER A 66 -15.41 -6.99 8.19
N LEU A 67 -15.45 -5.66 8.07
CA LEU A 67 -16.29 -4.97 7.08
C LEU A 67 -15.90 -5.38 5.66
N VAL A 68 -14.62 -5.30 5.33
CA VAL A 68 -14.14 -5.61 3.98
C VAL A 68 -14.31 -7.10 3.68
N GLU A 69 -13.89 -7.99 4.57
CA GLU A 69 -14.05 -9.43 4.43
C GLU A 69 -15.52 -9.84 4.28
N GLY A 70 -16.42 -9.24 5.08
CA GLY A 70 -17.85 -9.50 5.00
C GLY A 70 -18.47 -9.12 3.66
N LYS A 71 -18.03 -8.02 3.04
CA LYS A 71 -18.50 -7.62 1.71
C LYS A 71 -17.92 -8.49 0.59
N LEU A 72 -16.72 -9.03 0.78
CA LEU A 72 -16.05 -9.90 -0.20
C LEU A 72 -16.37 -11.39 -0.02
N VAL A 73 -17.13 -11.80 0.99
CA VAL A 73 -17.37 -13.20 1.33
C VAL A 73 -17.97 -14.04 0.18
N SER A 74 -18.75 -13.40 -0.69
CA SER A 74 -19.37 -14.05 -1.86
C SER A 74 -18.60 -13.85 -3.16
N LEU A 75 -17.44 -13.19 -3.11
CA LEU A 75 -16.62 -12.92 -4.30
C LEU A 75 -15.94 -14.23 -4.76
N GLU A 76 -16.33 -14.70 -5.94
CA GLU A 76 -15.69 -15.85 -6.56
C GLU A 76 -14.27 -15.47 -7.05
N ASP A 77 -13.36 -16.43 -7.06
CA ASP A 77 -11.97 -16.22 -7.49
C ASP A 77 -11.86 -15.72 -8.94
N SER A 78 -12.76 -16.16 -9.80
CA SER A 78 -12.89 -15.71 -11.19
C SER A 78 -13.27 -14.24 -11.35
N ASN A 79 -13.84 -13.62 -10.32
CA ASN A 79 -14.28 -12.21 -10.31
C ASN A 79 -13.26 -11.28 -9.64
N ARG A 80 -12.11 -11.81 -9.22
CA ARG A 80 -11.02 -11.00 -8.68
C ARG A 80 -10.25 -10.33 -9.82
N PRO A 81 -10.18 -8.99 -9.88
CA PRO A 81 -9.43 -8.31 -10.93
C PRO A 81 -7.96 -8.68 -10.90
N GLN A 82 -7.40 -8.91 -12.08
CA GLN A 82 -5.98 -9.20 -12.29
C GLN A 82 -5.19 -7.90 -12.29
N ILE A 83 -4.23 -7.77 -11.39
CA ILE A 83 -3.52 -6.52 -11.13
C ILE A 83 -2.03 -6.71 -11.39
N VAL A 84 -1.44 -5.82 -12.18
CA VAL A 84 0.00 -5.60 -12.17
C VAL A 84 0.29 -4.49 -11.16
N MET A 85 1.08 -4.80 -10.13
CA MET A 85 1.54 -3.81 -9.15
C MET A 85 2.97 -3.43 -9.45
N GLU A 86 3.19 -2.22 -9.98
CA GLU A 86 4.51 -1.71 -10.29
C GLU A 86 5.10 -0.89 -9.12
N HIS A 87 6.38 -1.07 -8.91
CA HIS A 87 7.17 -0.27 -7.98
C HIS A 87 7.40 1.14 -8.55
N HIS A 88 7.50 2.15 -7.69
CA HIS A 88 7.73 3.54 -8.09
C HIS A 88 8.95 3.75 -9.02
N ALA A 89 9.95 2.87 -8.97
CA ALA A 89 11.11 2.95 -9.85
C ALA A 89 10.79 2.71 -11.33
N SER A 90 9.66 2.09 -11.66
CA SER A 90 9.25 1.79 -13.04
C SER A 90 9.01 3.03 -13.90
N LEU A 91 8.80 4.20 -13.31
CA LEU A 91 8.63 5.45 -14.07
C LEU A 91 9.88 5.88 -14.82
N THR A 92 11.06 5.48 -14.37
CA THR A 92 12.36 5.94 -14.92
C THR A 92 13.25 4.80 -15.39
N ARG A 93 12.77 3.56 -15.33
CA ARG A 93 13.53 2.33 -15.64
C ARG A 93 12.63 1.32 -16.33
N ASP A 94 13.22 0.18 -16.72
CA ASP A 94 12.44 -1.01 -17.09
C ASP A 94 11.48 -1.40 -15.96
N PRO A 95 10.32 -1.98 -16.28
CA PRO A 95 9.31 -2.28 -15.29
C PRO A 95 9.87 -3.11 -14.12
N VAL A 96 9.59 -2.66 -12.91
CA VAL A 96 9.85 -3.37 -11.68
C VAL A 96 8.50 -3.67 -11.04
N VAL A 97 8.16 -4.93 -10.91
CA VAL A 97 6.90 -5.37 -10.30
C VAL A 97 7.12 -5.78 -8.85
N LEU A 98 6.12 -5.57 -8.04
CA LEU A 98 6.05 -6.06 -6.68
C LEU A 98 5.44 -7.47 -6.68
N THR A 99 6.01 -8.37 -5.89
CA THR A 99 5.74 -9.81 -5.94
C THR A 99 5.05 -10.32 -4.67
N GLY A 100 4.92 -11.63 -4.51
CA GLY A 100 4.16 -12.25 -3.41
C GLY A 100 4.66 -11.93 -2.01
N THR A 101 5.93 -11.51 -1.84
CA THR A 101 6.45 -11.11 -0.52
C THR A 101 6.30 -9.63 -0.21
N SER A 102 5.66 -8.88 -1.11
CA SER A 102 5.37 -7.46 -0.92
C SER A 102 4.10 -7.26 -0.09
N GLN A 103 4.12 -6.29 0.82
CA GLN A 103 2.92 -5.83 1.53
C GLN A 103 1.82 -5.30 0.59
N TRP A 104 2.18 -4.81 -0.58
CA TRP A 104 1.21 -4.42 -1.61
C TRP A 104 0.39 -5.61 -2.11
N THR A 105 1.01 -6.79 -2.24
CA THR A 105 0.31 -8.01 -2.63
C THR A 105 -0.67 -8.45 -1.54
N ASP A 106 -0.28 -8.36 -0.27
CA ASP A 106 -1.20 -8.62 0.85
C ASP A 106 -2.40 -7.66 0.83
N LEU A 107 -2.16 -6.36 0.62
CA LEU A 107 -3.21 -5.36 0.53
C LEU A 107 -4.17 -5.63 -0.65
N ILE A 108 -3.63 -5.98 -1.83
CA ILE A 108 -4.41 -6.35 -3.01
C ILE A 108 -5.29 -7.57 -2.73
N HIS A 109 -4.76 -8.63 -2.13
CA HIS A 109 -5.53 -9.84 -1.81
C HIS A 109 -6.67 -9.54 -0.83
N ARG A 110 -6.40 -8.77 0.21
CA ARG A 110 -7.40 -8.38 1.23
C ARG A 110 -8.48 -7.48 0.65
N ALA A 111 -8.15 -6.67 -0.35
CA ALA A 111 -9.09 -5.85 -1.09
C ALA A 111 -9.87 -6.62 -2.16
N GLY A 112 -9.64 -7.93 -2.33
CA GLY A 112 -10.35 -8.78 -3.29
C GLY A 112 -9.73 -8.82 -4.69
N GLY A 113 -8.48 -8.34 -4.87
CA GLY A 113 -7.74 -8.44 -6.13
C GLY A 113 -6.80 -9.63 -6.19
N LYS A 114 -6.05 -9.74 -7.29
CA LYS A 114 -5.00 -10.74 -7.51
C LYS A 114 -3.81 -10.10 -8.22
N ASN A 115 -2.61 -10.20 -7.60
CA ASN A 115 -1.38 -9.75 -8.23
C ASN A 115 -0.88 -10.80 -9.21
N VAL A 116 -0.80 -10.47 -10.50
CA VAL A 116 -0.42 -11.44 -11.55
C VAL A 116 1.05 -11.86 -11.52
N PHE A 117 1.87 -11.19 -10.73
CA PHE A 117 3.28 -11.49 -10.54
C PHE A 117 3.61 -12.00 -9.12
N GLU A 118 2.62 -12.41 -8.34
CA GLU A 118 2.82 -12.90 -6.97
C GLU A 118 3.73 -14.11 -6.84
N ASP A 119 3.79 -14.95 -7.88
CA ASP A 119 4.64 -16.15 -7.92
C ASP A 119 6.12 -15.87 -8.23
N LEU A 120 6.48 -14.65 -8.61
CA LEU A 120 7.87 -14.30 -8.87
C LEU A 120 8.67 -14.17 -7.56
N PRO A 121 9.96 -14.54 -7.58
CA PRO A 121 10.80 -14.51 -6.38
C PRO A 121 11.16 -13.09 -5.95
N GLY A 122 11.40 -12.93 -4.64
CA GLY A 122 11.83 -11.67 -4.04
C GLY A 122 10.66 -10.76 -3.68
N HIS A 123 10.99 -9.55 -3.26
CA HIS A 123 10.03 -8.49 -2.95
C HIS A 123 9.69 -7.65 -4.19
N THR A 124 10.69 -7.42 -5.03
CA THR A 124 10.57 -6.76 -6.33
C THR A 124 11.34 -7.58 -7.36
N THR A 125 10.85 -7.58 -8.61
CA THR A 125 11.50 -8.26 -9.73
C THR A 125 11.39 -7.40 -10.98
N HIS A 126 12.49 -7.33 -11.75
CA HIS A 126 12.45 -6.73 -13.09
C HIS A 126 11.72 -7.67 -14.04
N VAL A 127 10.87 -7.11 -14.86
CA VAL A 127 10.17 -7.82 -15.93
C VAL A 127 10.31 -7.03 -17.24
N ASP A 128 10.23 -7.73 -18.37
CA ASP A 128 10.15 -7.07 -19.66
C ASP A 128 8.74 -6.52 -19.89
N MET A 129 8.63 -5.52 -20.77
CA MET A 129 7.32 -4.97 -21.17
C MET A 129 6.39 -6.06 -21.73
N GLU A 130 6.94 -7.00 -22.50
CA GLU A 130 6.20 -8.13 -23.06
C GLU A 130 5.56 -8.99 -21.97
N ALA A 131 6.20 -9.15 -20.82
CA ALA A 131 5.62 -9.92 -19.72
C ALA A 131 4.36 -9.26 -19.15
N ILE A 132 4.30 -7.93 -19.11
CA ILE A 132 3.10 -7.18 -18.72
C ILE A 132 2.02 -7.30 -19.79
N LEU A 133 2.40 -7.16 -21.07
CA LEU A 133 1.49 -7.32 -22.21
C LEU A 133 0.86 -8.72 -22.25
N ASP A 134 1.65 -9.76 -22.01
CA ASP A 134 1.18 -11.16 -21.98
C ASP A 134 0.20 -11.43 -20.82
N LYS A 135 0.39 -10.76 -19.68
CA LYS A 135 -0.55 -10.86 -18.55
C LYS A 135 -1.86 -10.13 -18.82
N ASN A 136 -1.82 -9.05 -19.62
CA ASN A 136 -2.97 -8.22 -19.98
C ASN A 136 -3.89 -7.93 -18.78
N PRO A 137 -3.38 -7.23 -17.75
CA PRO A 137 -4.11 -7.04 -16.49
C PRO A 137 -5.39 -6.22 -16.65
N ASP A 138 -6.33 -6.40 -15.72
CA ASP A 138 -7.53 -5.57 -15.63
C ASP A 138 -7.20 -4.19 -15.05
N ILE A 139 -6.16 -4.10 -14.21
CA ILE A 139 -5.75 -2.87 -13.53
C ILE A 139 -4.22 -2.77 -13.54
N LEU A 140 -3.71 -1.58 -13.88
CA LEU A 140 -2.33 -1.18 -13.60
C LEU A 140 -2.30 -0.37 -12.31
N MET A 141 -1.57 -0.85 -11.32
CA MET A 141 -1.45 -0.22 -10.01
C MET A 141 0.02 0.16 -9.75
N PHE A 142 0.23 1.31 -9.10
CA PHE A 142 1.57 1.86 -8.87
C PHE A 142 1.74 2.31 -7.41
N ASP A 143 2.93 2.05 -6.87
CA ASP A 143 3.42 2.67 -5.65
C ASP A 143 3.70 4.17 -5.91
N GLY A 144 3.01 5.03 -5.19
CA GLY A 144 2.97 6.47 -5.43
C GLY A 144 4.17 7.27 -4.91
N ILE A 145 5.23 6.64 -4.41
CA ILE A 145 6.37 7.37 -3.82
C ILE A 145 6.98 8.41 -4.78
N THR A 146 7.04 8.09 -6.08
CA THR A 146 7.60 9.01 -7.10
C THR A 146 6.53 9.86 -7.79
N PHE A 147 5.26 9.72 -7.42
CA PHE A 147 4.16 10.50 -8.00
C PHE A 147 3.92 11.83 -7.28
N ASP A 148 4.73 12.14 -6.28
CA ASP A 148 4.62 13.33 -5.44
C ASP A 148 3.25 13.48 -4.75
N ILE A 149 2.67 12.35 -4.33
CA ILE A 149 1.43 12.24 -3.58
C ILE A 149 1.69 11.71 -2.16
N GLY A 150 0.74 11.91 -1.26
CA GLY A 150 0.81 11.53 0.14
C GLY A 150 0.62 12.70 1.08
N TYR A 151 0.91 12.51 2.36
CA TYR A 151 0.71 13.52 3.38
C TYR A 151 1.53 14.80 3.10
N ASN A 152 0.85 15.94 3.19
CA ASN A 152 1.42 17.26 2.92
C ASN A 152 2.02 17.43 1.50
N ARG A 153 1.57 16.60 0.55
CA ARG A 153 1.89 16.75 -0.86
C ARG A 153 0.71 17.34 -1.60
N TYR A 154 0.91 18.53 -2.11
CA TYR A 154 -0.10 19.28 -2.84
C TYR A 154 0.23 19.30 -4.32
N ASP A 155 -0.76 18.99 -5.12
CA ASP A 155 -0.75 19.28 -6.54
C ASP A 155 -1.62 20.51 -6.78
N ASP A 156 -1.03 21.69 -6.69
CA ASP A 156 -1.72 22.96 -6.90
C ASP A 156 -2.24 23.12 -8.33
N THR A 157 -1.71 22.31 -9.27
CA THR A 157 -2.12 22.32 -10.68
C THR A 157 -3.15 21.24 -11.02
N GLY A 158 -3.31 20.23 -10.14
CA GLY A 158 -4.14 19.04 -10.39
C GLY A 158 -3.59 18.09 -11.45
N THR A 159 -2.33 18.24 -11.85
CA THR A 159 -1.74 17.53 -13.02
C THR A 159 -0.61 16.56 -12.65
N THR A 160 -0.17 16.48 -11.39
CA THR A 160 0.97 15.63 -10.99
C THR A 160 0.75 14.17 -11.41
N CYS A 161 -0.41 13.61 -11.09
CA CYS A 161 -0.75 12.24 -11.47
C CYS A 161 -0.87 12.08 -12.99
N ASP A 162 -1.52 13.02 -13.66
CA ASP A 162 -1.81 12.94 -15.10
C ASP A 162 -0.53 12.83 -15.92
N THR A 163 0.50 13.61 -15.58
CA THR A 163 1.79 13.56 -16.27
C THR A 163 2.44 12.17 -16.18
N HIS A 164 2.39 11.54 -15.01
CA HIS A 164 2.95 10.21 -14.82
C HIS A 164 2.10 9.13 -15.49
N MET A 165 0.78 9.24 -15.40
CA MET A 165 -0.15 8.30 -16.06
C MET A 165 -0.01 8.35 -17.57
N GLN A 166 0.06 9.55 -18.16
CA GLN A 166 0.32 9.72 -19.60
C GLN A 166 1.67 9.12 -20.04
N HIS A 167 2.70 9.21 -19.20
CA HIS A 167 3.98 8.55 -19.47
C HIS A 167 3.83 7.02 -19.53
N ILE A 168 3.07 6.42 -18.59
CA ILE A 168 2.80 4.99 -18.57
C ILE A 168 1.99 4.56 -19.80
N GLU A 169 0.92 5.28 -20.14
CA GLU A 169 0.10 5.04 -21.34
C GLU A 169 0.90 5.09 -22.63
N SER A 170 1.93 5.94 -22.68
CA SER A 170 2.80 6.08 -23.84
C SER A 170 3.80 4.96 -24.05
N ARG A 171 3.88 3.99 -23.14
CA ARG A 171 4.74 2.81 -23.29
C ARG A 171 4.28 1.97 -24.48
N SER A 172 5.24 1.50 -25.27
CA SER A 172 4.95 0.74 -26.50
C SER A 172 4.09 -0.51 -26.22
N GLY A 173 2.94 -0.62 -26.88
CA GLY A 173 2.00 -1.73 -26.75
C GLY A 173 0.98 -1.60 -25.60
N PHE A 174 1.15 -0.64 -24.68
CA PHE A 174 0.23 -0.48 -23.55
C PHE A 174 -1.17 -0.05 -23.98
N GLU A 175 -1.31 0.60 -25.13
CA GLU A 175 -2.60 0.92 -25.75
C GLU A 175 -3.49 -0.32 -25.99
N GLU A 176 -2.89 -1.51 -26.00
CA GLU A 176 -3.62 -2.77 -26.18
C GLU A 176 -4.07 -3.42 -24.87
N LEU A 177 -3.55 -2.99 -23.72
CA LEU A 177 -3.92 -3.54 -22.40
C LEU A 177 -5.37 -3.24 -22.02
N ASN A 178 -6.03 -4.21 -21.40
CA ASN A 178 -7.37 -4.04 -20.86
C ASN A 178 -7.44 -2.88 -19.85
N ALA A 179 -6.42 -2.77 -18.99
CA ALA A 179 -6.33 -1.69 -18.01
C ALA A 179 -6.37 -0.30 -18.66
N ILE A 180 -5.63 -0.10 -19.77
CA ILE A 180 -5.60 1.19 -20.47
C ILE A 180 -6.91 1.43 -21.24
N LYS A 181 -7.42 0.44 -21.96
CA LYS A 181 -8.69 0.56 -22.71
C LYS A 181 -9.90 0.86 -21.84
N ASN A 182 -9.85 0.51 -20.58
CA ASN A 182 -10.95 0.68 -19.62
C ASN A 182 -10.70 1.79 -18.59
N ASP A 183 -9.68 2.63 -18.77
CA ASP A 183 -9.30 3.70 -17.84
C ASP A 183 -9.12 3.15 -16.40
N LYS A 184 -8.33 2.07 -16.26
CA LYS A 184 -8.10 1.36 -14.99
C LYS A 184 -6.63 1.44 -14.56
N MET A 185 -6.16 2.65 -14.33
CA MET A 185 -4.90 2.89 -13.63
C MET A 185 -5.16 3.45 -12.23
N LEU A 186 -4.40 2.98 -11.26
CA LEU A 186 -4.49 3.38 -9.87
C LEU A 186 -3.09 3.64 -9.30
N VAL A 187 -2.90 4.81 -8.72
CA VAL A 187 -1.72 5.10 -7.91
C VAL A 187 -2.17 5.33 -6.48
N LEU A 188 -1.59 4.61 -5.55
CA LEU A 188 -1.77 4.83 -4.12
C LEU A 188 -0.49 5.37 -3.51
N SER A 189 -0.60 6.34 -2.62
CA SER A 189 0.56 6.90 -1.91
C SER A 189 1.28 5.83 -1.09
N GLY A 190 2.56 6.04 -0.83
CA GLY A 190 3.38 5.07 -0.09
C GLY A 190 2.88 4.77 1.32
N GLU A 191 2.07 5.64 1.93
CA GLU A 191 1.44 5.44 3.24
C GLU A 191 0.53 4.20 3.29
N PHE A 192 -0.10 3.82 2.16
CA PHE A 192 -0.89 2.59 2.06
C PHE A 192 -0.06 1.31 2.26
N ALA A 193 1.24 1.38 2.08
CA ALA A 193 2.15 0.25 2.30
C ALA A 193 2.85 0.31 3.67
N GLY A 194 2.29 1.04 4.62
CA GLY A 194 2.82 1.23 5.97
C GLY A 194 1.72 1.14 7.04
N PRO A 195 1.85 1.82 8.18
CA PRO A 195 0.88 1.76 9.27
C PRO A 195 -0.55 2.17 8.90
N MET A 196 -0.75 2.92 7.81
CA MET A 196 -2.07 3.29 7.31
C MET A 196 -2.77 2.17 6.52
N MET A 197 -2.10 1.04 6.25
CA MET A 197 -2.60 0.01 5.33
C MET A 197 -4.01 -0.51 5.66
N ILE A 198 -4.36 -0.64 6.94
CA ILE A 198 -5.68 -1.12 7.34
C ILE A 198 -6.75 -0.06 7.10
N HIS A 199 -6.49 1.19 7.46
CA HIS A 199 -7.40 2.30 7.17
C HIS A 199 -7.53 2.59 5.66
N GLY A 200 -6.50 2.27 4.88
CA GLY A 200 -6.51 2.38 3.42
C GLY A 200 -7.21 1.21 2.70
N LEU A 201 -7.41 0.08 3.39
CA LEU A 201 -8.01 -1.11 2.80
C LEU A 201 -9.41 -0.88 2.19
N PRO A 202 -10.35 -0.16 2.84
CA PRO A 202 -11.65 0.15 2.22
C PRO A 202 -11.55 0.97 0.94
N THR A 203 -10.55 1.85 0.82
CA THR A 203 -10.32 2.65 -0.40
C THR A 203 -9.94 1.77 -1.58
N LEU A 204 -8.98 0.85 -1.39
CA LEU A 204 -8.61 -0.09 -2.44
C LEU A 204 -9.77 -1.05 -2.76
N ALA A 205 -10.43 -1.62 -1.75
CA ALA A 205 -11.56 -2.53 -1.95
C ALA A 205 -12.70 -1.88 -2.74
N LYS A 206 -13.02 -0.62 -2.44
CA LYS A 206 -14.03 0.16 -3.19
C LYS A 206 -13.62 0.43 -4.64
N TYR A 207 -12.33 0.70 -4.89
CA TYR A 207 -11.83 0.86 -6.26
C TYR A 207 -11.93 -0.43 -7.08
N LEU A 208 -11.60 -1.58 -6.46
CA LEU A 208 -11.65 -2.89 -7.11
C LEU A 208 -13.09 -3.39 -7.34
N HIS A 209 -13.99 -3.11 -6.39
CA HIS A 209 -15.37 -3.63 -6.35
C HIS A 209 -16.36 -2.51 -6.00
N PRO A 210 -16.52 -1.48 -6.85
CA PRO A 210 -17.33 -0.30 -6.52
C PRO A 210 -18.78 -0.66 -6.16
N GLU A 211 -19.36 -1.67 -6.80
CA GLU A 211 -20.74 -2.12 -6.54
C GLU A 211 -20.93 -2.77 -5.16
N LEU A 212 -19.89 -3.44 -4.62
CA LEU A 212 -19.95 -4.04 -3.28
C LEU A 212 -19.74 -3.02 -2.16
N PHE A 213 -19.11 -1.89 -2.47
CA PHE A 213 -18.74 -0.86 -1.52
C PHE A 213 -19.41 0.49 -1.79
N GLU A 214 -20.54 0.51 -2.52
CA GLU A 214 -21.27 1.74 -2.85
C GLU A 214 -21.67 2.54 -1.60
N ASP A 215 -22.10 1.84 -0.55
CA ASP A 215 -22.52 2.40 0.73
C ASP A 215 -21.36 2.81 1.67
N ILE A 216 -20.11 2.57 1.29
CA ILE A 216 -18.94 2.85 2.13
C ILE A 216 -18.33 4.20 1.76
N ASP A 217 -18.20 5.06 2.76
CA ASP A 217 -17.37 6.27 2.68
C ASP A 217 -15.91 5.91 3.02
N SER A 218 -15.16 5.51 2.01
CA SER A 218 -13.76 5.08 2.20
C SER A 218 -12.82 6.21 2.61
N GLU A 219 -13.15 7.46 2.28
CA GLU A 219 -12.36 8.64 2.67
C GLU A 219 -12.40 8.87 4.20
N SER A 220 -13.53 8.56 4.84
CA SER A 220 -13.68 8.71 6.29
C SER A 220 -12.68 7.86 7.09
N TYR A 221 -12.27 6.70 6.58
CA TYR A 221 -11.25 5.85 7.21
C TYR A 221 -9.85 6.47 7.13
N LEU A 222 -9.52 7.07 5.99
CA LEU A 222 -8.27 7.81 5.84
C LEU A 222 -8.25 9.04 6.76
N ASP A 223 -9.35 9.80 6.83
CA ASP A 223 -9.47 10.95 7.73
C ASP A 223 -9.33 10.52 9.19
N THR A 224 -9.92 9.39 9.58
CA THR A 224 -9.81 8.85 10.93
C THR A 224 -8.37 8.52 11.29
N TYR A 225 -7.58 7.92 10.38
CA TYR A 225 -6.18 7.64 10.62
C TYR A 225 -5.40 8.90 11.03
N PHE A 226 -5.59 10.02 10.31
CA PHE A 226 -4.88 11.26 10.60
C PHE A 226 -5.43 11.99 11.82
N THR A 227 -6.74 12.12 11.95
CA THR A 227 -7.35 12.93 13.01
C THR A 227 -7.31 12.23 14.36
N LYS A 228 -7.61 10.93 14.42
CA LYS A 228 -7.72 10.20 15.68
C LYS A 228 -6.36 9.78 16.26
N TYR A 229 -5.42 9.39 15.40
CA TYR A 229 -4.14 8.83 15.84
C TYR A 229 -2.96 9.77 15.72
N HIS A 230 -3.05 10.80 14.88
CA HIS A 230 -1.98 11.77 14.68
C HIS A 230 -2.37 13.21 15.10
N ASP A 231 -3.62 13.46 15.46
CA ASP A 231 -4.15 14.78 15.84
C ASP A 231 -3.85 15.85 14.77
N VAL A 232 -3.96 15.47 13.51
CA VAL A 232 -3.76 16.36 12.36
C VAL A 232 -4.87 16.15 11.33
N GLU A 233 -5.18 17.18 10.56
CA GLU A 233 -6.02 17.05 9.37
C GLU A 233 -5.31 16.26 8.28
N ARG A 234 -6.04 15.40 7.55
CA ARG A 234 -5.51 14.79 6.34
C ARG A 234 -5.40 15.82 5.23
N ILE A 235 -4.18 16.13 4.86
CA ILE A 235 -3.86 17.09 3.80
C ILE A 235 -2.98 16.43 2.75
N GLY A 236 -3.25 16.72 1.49
CA GLY A 236 -2.56 16.12 0.34
C GLY A 236 -3.43 15.15 -0.45
N LYS A 237 -2.89 14.66 -1.54
CA LYS A 237 -3.53 13.70 -2.44
C LYS A 237 -2.96 12.31 -2.19
N PHE A 238 -3.80 11.33 -1.93
CA PHE A 238 -3.37 9.98 -1.56
C PHE A 238 -3.67 8.95 -2.65
N VAL A 239 -4.58 9.27 -3.54
CA VAL A 239 -5.07 8.38 -4.59
C VAL A 239 -5.14 9.14 -5.91
N CYS A 240 -4.63 8.52 -6.97
CA CYS A 240 -4.81 8.99 -8.35
C CYS A 240 -5.45 7.88 -9.17
N THR A 241 -6.40 8.25 -10.00
CA THR A 241 -7.06 7.34 -10.96
C THR A 241 -7.15 8.00 -12.32
N THR A 242 -7.16 7.22 -13.39
CA THR A 242 -7.61 7.66 -14.71
C THR A 242 -9.10 7.85 -14.74
#